data_12cf208566d0490f5f1b88a218fd1942
#
_entry.id   12cf208566d0490f5f1b88a218fd1942
#
_cell.length_a   1.000
_cell.length_b   1.000
_cell.length_c   1.000
_cell.angle_alpha   90.00
_cell.angle_beta   90.00
_cell.angle_gamma   90.00
#
_symmetry.space_group_name_H-M   'P 1'
#
loop_
_entity.id
_entity.type
_entity.pdbx_description
1 polymer ?
#
loop_
_entity_poly.entity_id
_entity_poly.type
_entity_poly.pdbx_seq_one_letter_code
_entity_poly.pdbx_strand_id
1 'polypeptide(L)'
;EGAGSVTLPAGIDARVEFGMLAFKAPAAREGLVADWVTVPGRLPLGGGRMLVAEPMAVEPGCDIVRRARELAAAGEVTALVDAAALGFADSDSERILAGSRGEIPAEARLARLWVDGPAPGDVMCPLGMSGRSKKVSDLLGEARIPVSERSGVPMVRTAPGGAVVWVAGVRADERFKCTAATRVAYLLRVVDAD
;
A
#
# COMPACT_ATOMS: atom_id res chain seq x y z
N GLU A 1 18.93 14.86 -18.57
CA GLU A 1 17.92 15.81 -19.07
C GLU A 1 17.14 16.31 -17.85
N GLY A 2 17.28 17.63 -17.53
CA GLY A 2 16.77 18.20 -16.31
C GLY A 2 15.26 18.37 -16.35
N ALA A 3 14.57 17.93 -15.30
CA ALA A 3 13.19 18.29 -15.05
C ALA A 3 13.15 19.79 -14.73
N GLY A 4 12.67 20.62 -15.65
CA GLY A 4 12.42 22.03 -15.42
C GLY A 4 11.05 22.25 -14.77
N SER A 5 10.96 23.08 -13.76
CA SER A 5 9.68 23.53 -13.22
C SER A 5 9.62 25.05 -13.18
N VAL A 6 8.47 25.61 -13.53
CA VAL A 6 8.18 27.06 -13.47
C VAL A 6 6.86 27.25 -12.76
N THR A 7 6.84 28.13 -11.76
CA THR A 7 5.59 28.55 -11.11
C THR A 7 4.98 29.69 -11.91
N LEU A 8 3.79 29.49 -12.46
CA LEU A 8 3.01 30.45 -13.19
C LEU A 8 2.19 31.36 -12.24
N PRO A 9 1.62 32.51 -12.73
CA PRO A 9 0.67 33.31 -11.95
C PRO A 9 -0.47 32.45 -11.39
N ALA A 10 -1.00 32.82 -10.25
CA ALA A 10 -1.99 32.04 -9.46
C ALA A 10 -1.46 30.77 -8.81
N GLY A 11 -0.13 30.59 -8.70
CA GLY A 11 0.47 29.44 -8.02
C GLY A 11 0.37 28.12 -8.78
N ILE A 12 0.17 28.19 -10.10
CA ILE A 12 0.13 27.00 -10.97
C ILE A 12 1.58 26.56 -11.24
N ASP A 13 1.93 25.35 -10.86
CA ASP A 13 3.22 24.75 -11.20
C ASP A 13 3.14 24.08 -12.59
N ALA A 14 3.97 24.53 -13.51
CA ALA A 14 4.18 23.90 -14.81
C ALA A 14 5.49 23.10 -14.77
N ARG A 15 5.45 21.82 -15.13
CA ARG A 15 6.61 20.90 -15.13
C ARG A 15 6.66 20.09 -16.38
N VAL A 16 7.88 19.79 -16.84
CA VAL A 16 8.10 18.77 -17.86
C VAL A 16 8.55 17.49 -17.17
N GLU A 17 7.71 16.47 -17.21
CA GLU A 17 8.00 15.15 -16.65
C GLU A 17 7.66 14.06 -17.67
N PHE A 18 8.57 13.13 -17.89
CA PHE A 18 8.41 12.03 -18.85
C PHE A 18 8.02 12.47 -20.27
N GLY A 19 8.51 13.65 -20.71
CA GLY A 19 8.22 14.21 -22.02
C GLY A 19 6.84 14.86 -22.16
N MET A 20 6.10 15.01 -21.06
CA MET A 20 4.80 15.70 -21.01
C MET A 20 4.91 17.00 -20.22
N LEU A 21 4.16 18.01 -20.66
CA LEU A 21 4.00 19.25 -19.92
C LEU A 21 2.77 19.12 -19.00
N ALA A 22 3.02 19.07 -17.70
CA ALA A 22 1.98 19.01 -16.68
C ALA A 22 1.76 20.36 -16.04
N PHE A 23 0.50 20.78 -15.89
CA PHE A 23 0.09 21.95 -15.13
C PHE A 23 -0.62 21.50 -13.86
N LYS A 24 -0.16 21.98 -12.72
CA LYS A 24 -0.78 21.68 -11.43
C LYS A 24 -1.25 22.97 -10.78
N ALA A 25 -2.55 23.11 -10.61
CA ALA A 25 -3.13 24.16 -9.78
C ALA A 25 -2.71 23.98 -8.31
N PRO A 26 -2.56 25.04 -7.52
CA PRO A 26 -2.37 24.93 -6.09
C PRO A 26 -3.63 24.31 -5.47
N ALA A 27 -3.67 23.01 -5.36
CA ALA A 27 -4.69 22.35 -4.56
C ALA A 27 -4.28 22.47 -3.09
N ALA A 28 -5.23 22.79 -2.22
CA ALA A 28 -5.06 22.51 -0.80
C ALA A 28 -4.78 21.01 -0.66
N ARG A 29 -3.50 20.66 -0.51
CA ARG A 29 -3.11 19.27 -0.31
C ARG A 29 -3.45 18.94 1.12
N GLU A 30 -4.57 18.28 1.33
CA GLU A 30 -4.66 17.39 2.47
C GLU A 30 -3.59 16.32 2.25
N GLY A 31 -2.43 16.51 2.88
CA GLY A 31 -1.33 15.56 2.83
C GLY A 31 -1.79 14.24 3.42
N LEU A 32 -1.19 13.14 2.98
CA LEU A 32 -1.38 11.86 3.62
C LEU A 32 -1.01 12.01 5.10
N VAL A 33 -1.98 11.79 6.00
CA VAL A 33 -1.75 11.78 7.45
C VAL A 33 -1.27 10.39 7.82
N ALA A 34 -0.09 10.34 8.44
CA ALA A 34 0.48 9.06 8.88
C ALA A 34 -0.27 8.53 10.10
N ASP A 35 -0.77 7.30 10.04
CA ASP A 35 -1.52 6.67 11.14
C ASP A 35 -1.53 5.14 11.02
N TRP A 36 -2.04 4.49 12.06
CA TRP A 36 -2.23 3.06 12.12
C TRP A 36 -3.58 2.64 11.51
N VAL A 37 -3.56 1.61 10.68
CA VAL A 37 -4.75 0.87 10.29
C VAL A 37 -4.77 -0.48 11.01
N THR A 38 -5.91 -0.83 11.60
CA THR A 38 -6.15 -2.18 12.14
C THR A 38 -6.61 -3.12 11.02
N VAL A 39 -6.45 -4.41 11.21
CA VAL A 39 -7.01 -5.43 10.32
C VAL A 39 -7.96 -6.32 11.14
N PRO A 40 -9.28 -6.28 10.86
CA PRO A 40 -9.97 -5.45 9.86
C PRO A 40 -10.02 -3.97 10.26
N GLY A 41 -10.07 -3.11 9.24
CA GLY A 41 -10.20 -1.67 9.48
C GLY A 41 -10.15 -0.81 8.24
N ARG A 42 -10.35 0.49 8.47
CA ARG A 42 -10.33 1.52 7.42
C ARG A 42 -9.56 2.74 7.93
N LEU A 43 -8.83 3.39 7.04
CA LEU A 43 -8.06 4.60 7.34
C LEU A 43 -8.25 5.63 6.23
N PRO A 44 -8.76 6.83 6.54
CA PRO A 44 -8.79 7.93 5.59
C PRO A 44 -7.37 8.35 5.17
N LEU A 45 -7.14 8.50 3.87
CA LEU A 45 -5.83 8.85 3.31
C LEU A 45 -5.72 10.30 2.88
N GLY A 46 -6.78 11.08 3.04
CA GLY A 46 -6.91 12.41 2.44
C GLY A 46 -7.27 12.37 0.94
N GLY A 47 -7.72 13.50 0.41
CA GLY A 47 -8.11 13.63 -1.00
C GLY A 47 -9.25 12.71 -1.42
N GLY A 48 -10.19 12.39 -0.53
CA GLY A 48 -11.34 11.53 -0.83
C GLY A 48 -10.96 10.05 -1.01
N ARG A 49 -9.82 9.60 -0.50
CA ARG A 49 -9.39 8.19 -0.58
C ARG A 49 -9.37 7.52 0.78
N MET A 50 -9.54 6.22 0.79
CA MET A 50 -9.54 5.39 1.99
C MET A 50 -8.72 4.11 1.77
N LEU A 51 -7.88 3.76 2.73
CA LEU A 51 -7.29 2.43 2.82
C LEU A 51 -8.26 1.51 3.56
N VAL A 52 -8.58 0.39 2.95
CA VAL A 52 -9.37 -0.69 3.55
C VAL A 52 -8.47 -1.90 3.73
N ALA A 53 -8.42 -2.44 4.93
CA ALA A 53 -7.65 -3.62 5.28
C ALA A 53 -8.58 -4.71 5.83
N GLU A 54 -8.64 -5.85 5.14
CA GLU A 54 -9.56 -6.95 5.47
C GLU A 54 -8.81 -8.28 5.57
N PRO A 55 -9.09 -9.12 6.57
CA PRO A 55 -8.55 -10.46 6.64
C PRO A 55 -9.33 -11.37 5.68
N MET A 56 -8.63 -12.28 5.02
CA MET A 56 -9.18 -13.25 4.10
C MET A 56 -8.64 -14.64 4.41
N ALA A 57 -9.54 -15.60 4.66
CA ALA A 57 -9.15 -17.01 4.74
C ALA A 57 -8.71 -17.51 3.37
N VAL A 58 -7.66 -18.31 3.37
CA VAL A 58 -7.19 -19.01 2.17
C VAL A 58 -7.70 -20.45 2.24
N GLU A 59 -8.70 -20.76 1.40
CA GLU A 59 -9.29 -22.09 1.35
C GLU A 59 -8.27 -23.13 0.87
N PRO A 60 -8.31 -24.35 1.41
CA PRO A 60 -7.47 -25.44 0.93
C PRO A 60 -7.67 -25.66 -0.58
N GLY A 61 -6.56 -25.71 -1.32
CA GLY A 61 -6.57 -25.84 -2.78
C GLY A 61 -6.76 -24.54 -3.55
N CYS A 62 -6.95 -23.41 -2.87
CA CYS A 62 -6.94 -22.09 -3.51
C CYS A 62 -5.52 -21.74 -3.96
N ASP A 63 -5.36 -21.39 -5.23
CA ASP A 63 -4.11 -20.79 -5.73
C ASP A 63 -4.07 -19.29 -5.37
N ILE A 64 -3.74 -19.03 -4.11
CA ILE A 64 -3.65 -17.65 -3.58
C ILE A 64 -2.59 -16.81 -4.31
N VAL A 65 -1.56 -17.45 -4.84
CA VAL A 65 -0.50 -16.76 -5.61
C VAL A 65 -1.07 -16.27 -6.94
N ARG A 66 -1.85 -17.09 -7.62
CA ARG A 66 -2.58 -16.70 -8.83
C ARG A 66 -3.58 -15.59 -8.51
N ARG A 67 -4.37 -15.75 -7.43
CA ARG A 67 -5.35 -14.75 -6.99
C ARG A 67 -4.72 -13.38 -6.71
N ALA A 68 -3.56 -13.37 -6.02
CA ALA A 68 -2.83 -12.13 -5.76
C ALA A 68 -2.36 -11.44 -7.05
N ARG A 69 -1.95 -12.22 -8.06
CA ARG A 69 -1.56 -11.68 -9.38
C ARG A 69 -2.76 -11.14 -10.16
N GLU A 70 -3.88 -11.84 -10.13
CA GLU A 70 -5.13 -11.39 -10.79
C GLU A 70 -5.62 -10.06 -10.23
N LEU A 71 -5.66 -9.92 -8.90
CA LEU A 71 -6.02 -8.66 -8.23
C LEU A 71 -5.08 -7.52 -8.60
N ALA A 72 -3.78 -7.76 -8.60
CA ALA A 72 -2.80 -6.75 -9.02
C ALA A 72 -2.93 -6.35 -10.49
N ALA A 73 -3.42 -7.25 -11.36
CA ALA A 73 -3.61 -7.00 -12.78
C ALA A 73 -4.97 -6.35 -13.12
N ALA A 74 -5.96 -6.42 -12.21
CA ALA A 74 -7.30 -5.89 -12.44
C ALA A 74 -7.39 -4.35 -12.46
N GLY A 75 -6.26 -3.65 -12.26
CA GLY A 75 -6.20 -2.18 -12.25
C GLY A 75 -6.68 -1.55 -10.95
N GLU A 76 -7.19 -2.35 -10.02
CA GLU A 76 -7.50 -1.87 -8.67
C GLU A 76 -6.22 -1.64 -7.87
N VAL A 77 -6.21 -0.60 -7.03
CA VAL A 77 -5.10 -0.32 -6.12
C VAL A 77 -5.18 -1.28 -4.94
N THR A 78 -4.71 -2.50 -5.15
CA THR A 78 -4.93 -3.66 -4.27
C THR A 78 -3.64 -4.45 -4.06
N ALA A 79 -3.47 -5.00 -2.86
CA ALA A 79 -2.44 -5.99 -2.54
C ALA A 79 -2.98 -7.09 -1.64
N LEU A 80 -2.44 -8.31 -1.82
CA LEU A 80 -2.60 -9.43 -0.88
C LEU A 80 -1.25 -9.71 -0.23
N VAL A 81 -1.24 -9.74 1.10
CA VAL A 81 -0.04 -10.01 1.90
C VAL A 81 -0.31 -11.11 2.91
N ASP A 82 0.70 -11.91 3.20
CA ASP A 82 0.62 -13.05 4.13
C ASP A 82 0.64 -12.54 5.57
N ALA A 83 -0.38 -12.89 6.36
CA ALA A 83 -0.49 -12.48 7.76
C ALA A 83 0.67 -13.06 8.62
N ALA A 84 1.06 -14.31 8.38
CA ALA A 84 2.16 -14.94 9.10
C ALA A 84 3.52 -14.30 8.76
N ALA A 85 3.74 -13.92 7.50
CA ALA A 85 4.93 -13.20 7.08
C ALA A 85 5.04 -11.79 7.71
N LEU A 86 3.90 -11.19 8.09
CA LEU A 86 3.84 -9.94 8.85
C LEU A 86 4.07 -10.12 10.35
N GLY A 87 4.25 -11.37 10.82
CA GLY A 87 4.48 -11.70 12.23
C GLY A 87 3.21 -11.91 13.05
N PHE A 88 2.06 -12.09 12.41
CA PHE A 88 0.82 -12.43 13.09
C PHE A 88 0.63 -13.95 13.11
N ALA A 89 0.39 -14.50 14.31
CA ALA A 89 0.17 -15.93 14.46
C ALA A 89 -1.12 -16.37 13.74
N ASP A 90 -1.12 -17.56 13.16
CA ASP A 90 -2.30 -18.12 12.49
C ASP A 90 -3.53 -18.13 13.41
N SER A 91 -3.34 -18.47 14.70
CA SER A 91 -4.41 -18.47 15.69
C SER A 91 -5.06 -17.09 15.92
N ASP A 92 -4.27 -16.02 15.93
CA ASP A 92 -4.79 -14.66 16.07
C ASP A 92 -5.51 -14.22 14.79
N SER A 93 -4.95 -14.58 13.65
CA SER A 93 -5.53 -14.29 12.34
C SER A 93 -6.83 -15.05 12.10
N GLU A 94 -6.94 -16.30 12.54
CA GLU A 94 -8.17 -17.10 12.49
C GLU A 94 -9.26 -16.52 13.41
N ARG A 95 -8.90 -16.03 14.61
CA ARG A 95 -9.82 -15.32 15.51
C ARG A 95 -10.33 -14.02 14.91
N ILE A 96 -9.47 -13.26 14.26
CA ILE A 96 -9.84 -12.03 13.55
C ILE A 96 -10.83 -12.36 12.43
N LEU A 97 -10.59 -13.44 11.67
CA LEU A 97 -11.51 -13.90 10.63
C LEU A 97 -12.86 -14.32 11.18
N ALA A 98 -12.89 -15.06 12.28
CA ALA A 98 -14.12 -15.44 12.95
C ALA A 98 -14.90 -14.22 13.44
N GLY A 99 -14.19 -13.19 13.95
CA GLY A 99 -14.76 -11.94 14.43
C GLY A 99 -15.20 -11.00 13.29
N SER A 100 -14.61 -11.04 12.12
CA SER A 100 -15.03 -10.20 11.00
C SER A 100 -16.43 -10.57 10.44
N ARG A 101 -16.97 -11.72 10.86
CA ARG A 101 -18.35 -12.16 10.58
C ARG A 101 -19.32 -11.88 11.74
N GLY A 102 -18.87 -11.24 12.81
CA GLY A 102 -19.61 -10.91 14.03
C GLY A 102 -18.81 -9.96 14.92
N GLU A 103 -19.03 -10.02 16.24
CA GLU A 103 -18.24 -9.25 17.20
C GLU A 103 -16.82 -9.81 17.33
N ILE A 104 -15.80 -8.96 17.16
CA ILE A 104 -14.40 -9.36 17.36
C ILE A 104 -14.21 -9.59 18.87
N PRO A 105 -13.72 -10.77 19.29
CA PRO A 105 -13.46 -11.03 20.71
C PRO A 105 -12.54 -9.97 21.31
N ALA A 106 -12.86 -9.45 22.50
CA ALA A 106 -12.08 -8.40 23.16
C ALA A 106 -10.62 -8.79 23.41
N GLU A 107 -10.33 -10.10 23.46
CA GLU A 107 -8.98 -10.65 23.67
C GLU A 107 -8.19 -10.83 22.34
N ALA A 108 -8.83 -10.64 21.18
CA ALA A 108 -8.16 -10.79 19.90
C ALA A 108 -7.15 -9.65 19.70
N ARG A 109 -5.87 -10.01 19.56
CA ARG A 109 -4.83 -9.05 19.19
C ARG A 109 -4.99 -8.68 17.74
N LEU A 110 -5.62 -7.53 17.49
CA LEU A 110 -5.76 -7.01 16.13
C LEU A 110 -4.40 -6.72 15.50
N ALA A 111 -4.22 -7.18 14.29
CA ALA A 111 -3.09 -6.77 13.48
C ALA A 111 -3.15 -5.27 13.21
N ARG A 112 -2.00 -4.60 13.24
CA ARG A 112 -1.89 -3.17 12.96
C ARG A 112 -0.78 -2.95 11.95
N LEU A 113 -1.04 -2.13 10.97
CA LEU A 113 -0.08 -1.72 9.96
C LEU A 113 0.04 -0.19 9.99
N TRP A 114 1.25 0.31 9.82
CA TRP A 114 1.50 1.74 9.74
C TRP A 114 1.34 2.21 8.30
N VAL A 115 0.71 3.36 8.13
CA VAL A 115 0.50 3.98 6.81
C VAL A 115 1.11 5.36 6.82
N ASP A 116 1.99 5.63 5.87
CA ASP A 116 2.62 6.94 5.67
C ASP A 116 2.91 7.18 4.18
N GLY A 117 3.62 8.27 3.88
CA GLY A 117 4.15 8.55 2.55
C GLY A 117 5.60 8.11 2.39
N PRO A 118 6.13 8.11 1.15
CA PRO A 118 7.53 7.83 0.87
C PRO A 118 8.46 8.84 1.55
N ALA A 119 9.52 8.32 2.17
CA ALA A 119 10.58 9.10 2.78
C ALA A 119 11.91 8.90 2.03
N PRO A 120 12.84 9.89 2.13
CA PRO A 120 14.19 9.72 1.60
C PRO A 120 14.89 8.50 2.22
N GLY A 121 15.48 7.66 1.37
CA GLY A 121 16.20 6.46 1.83
C GLY A 121 15.34 5.20 1.93
N ASP A 122 14.04 5.28 1.72
CA ASP A 122 13.18 4.10 1.71
C ASP A 122 13.60 3.07 0.69
N VAL A 123 13.71 1.82 1.14
CA VAL A 123 14.02 0.66 0.31
C VAL A 123 13.03 -0.48 0.58
N MET A 124 12.76 -1.28 -0.44
CA MET A 124 11.96 -2.48 -0.33
C MET A 124 12.49 -3.58 -1.24
N CYS A 125 11.99 -4.80 -1.12
CA CYS A 125 12.26 -5.91 -2.02
C CYS A 125 11.03 -6.10 -2.93
N PRO A 126 10.97 -5.47 -4.12
CA PRO A 126 9.76 -5.50 -4.93
C PRO A 126 9.40 -6.93 -5.36
N LEU A 127 8.12 -7.27 -5.27
CA LEU A 127 7.61 -8.57 -5.70
C LEU A 127 8.00 -8.87 -7.16
N GLY A 128 8.62 -10.04 -7.38
CA GLY A 128 9.10 -10.49 -8.69
C GLY A 128 10.56 -10.12 -8.98
N MET A 129 11.29 -9.54 -8.02
CA MET A 129 12.72 -9.22 -8.15
C MET A 129 13.65 -10.20 -7.41
N SER A 130 13.14 -11.35 -7.00
CA SER A 130 13.92 -12.43 -6.36
C SER A 130 14.70 -11.94 -5.13
N GLY A 131 14.08 -11.13 -4.28
CA GLY A 131 14.66 -10.62 -3.04
C GLY A 131 15.65 -9.47 -3.19
N ARG A 132 15.90 -8.97 -4.40
CA ARG A 132 16.74 -7.79 -4.59
C ARG A 132 16.05 -6.53 -4.08
N SER A 133 16.77 -5.74 -3.28
CA SER A 133 16.26 -4.46 -2.79
C SER A 133 16.31 -3.37 -3.87
N LYS A 134 15.39 -2.44 -3.78
CA LYS A 134 15.29 -1.26 -4.65
C LYS A 134 14.83 -0.05 -3.85
N LYS A 135 15.30 1.14 -4.21
CA LYS A 135 14.80 2.38 -3.62
C LYS A 135 13.35 2.63 -4.05
N VAL A 136 12.53 3.06 -3.11
CA VAL A 136 11.14 3.42 -3.40
C VAL A 136 11.06 4.57 -4.40
N SER A 137 11.99 5.54 -4.33
CA SER A 137 12.10 6.64 -5.31
C SER A 137 12.25 6.16 -6.75
N ASP A 138 13.02 5.06 -6.96
CA ASP A 138 13.24 4.50 -8.28
C ASP A 138 11.99 3.77 -8.78
N LEU A 139 11.30 3.04 -7.88
CA LEU A 139 10.01 2.39 -8.20
C LEU A 139 8.94 3.40 -8.60
N LEU A 140 8.84 4.52 -7.87
CA LEU A 140 7.90 5.60 -8.20
C LEU A 140 8.24 6.25 -9.55
N GLY A 141 9.54 6.39 -9.87
CA GLY A 141 10.01 6.86 -11.17
C GLY A 141 9.64 5.92 -12.31
N GLU A 142 9.85 4.61 -12.14
CA GLU A 142 9.48 3.57 -13.12
C GLU A 142 7.97 3.48 -13.33
N ALA A 143 7.19 3.67 -12.26
CA ALA A 143 5.73 3.78 -12.32
C ALA A 143 5.24 5.12 -12.93
N ARG A 144 6.18 5.99 -13.35
CA ARG A 144 5.91 7.33 -13.92
C ARG A 144 5.07 8.21 -13.03
N ILE A 145 5.21 8.06 -11.70
CA ILE A 145 4.55 8.95 -10.73
C ILE A 145 5.33 10.26 -10.67
N PRO A 146 4.70 11.39 -10.99
CA PRO A 146 5.32 12.71 -10.96
C PRO A 146 5.89 13.02 -9.57
N VAL A 147 7.06 13.66 -9.51
CA VAL A 147 7.73 14.01 -8.23
C VAL A 147 6.78 14.76 -7.29
N SER A 148 5.95 15.66 -7.86
CA SER A 148 4.96 16.43 -7.13
C SER A 148 3.86 15.59 -6.46
N GLU A 149 3.64 14.34 -6.89
CA GLU A 149 2.58 13.45 -6.42
C GLU A 149 3.08 12.35 -5.50
N ARG A 150 4.41 12.12 -5.49
CA ARG A 150 5.02 11.01 -4.75
C ARG A 150 4.73 11.05 -3.25
N SER A 151 4.70 12.25 -2.64
CA SER A 151 4.38 12.41 -1.21
C SER A 151 2.95 11.99 -0.85
N GLY A 152 2.04 11.92 -1.84
CA GLY A 152 0.66 11.48 -1.67
C GLY A 152 0.45 9.98 -1.96
N VAL A 153 1.50 9.22 -2.32
CA VAL A 153 1.39 7.78 -2.54
C VAL A 153 1.35 7.08 -1.18
N PRO A 154 0.28 6.35 -0.85
CA PRO A 154 0.22 5.64 0.41
C PRO A 154 1.22 4.48 0.43
N MET A 155 1.95 4.36 1.53
CA MET A 155 2.80 3.22 1.82
C MET A 155 2.34 2.53 3.08
N VAL A 156 2.23 1.22 3.01
CA VAL A 156 1.92 0.38 4.17
C VAL A 156 3.22 -0.22 4.69
N ARG A 157 3.43 -0.11 6.02
CA ARG A 157 4.63 -0.61 6.70
C ARG A 157 4.27 -1.50 7.89
N THR A 158 5.23 -2.25 8.36
CA THR A 158 5.08 -3.05 9.59
C THR A 158 4.98 -2.19 10.85
N ALA A 159 5.62 -1.01 10.87
CA ALA A 159 5.64 -0.02 11.96
C ALA A 159 6.14 1.32 11.43
N PRO A 160 6.06 2.43 12.19
CA PRO A 160 6.74 3.69 11.86
C PRO A 160 8.22 3.45 11.60
N GLY A 161 8.71 3.81 10.40
CA GLY A 161 10.09 3.53 9.96
C GLY A 161 10.41 2.05 9.76
N GLY A 162 9.43 1.16 9.88
CA GLY A 162 9.57 -0.28 9.66
C GLY A 162 9.63 -0.67 8.18
N ALA A 163 9.65 -1.99 7.94
CA ALA A 163 9.74 -2.53 6.60
C ALA A 163 8.53 -2.12 5.76
N VAL A 164 8.77 -1.72 4.52
CA VAL A 164 7.71 -1.43 3.55
C VAL A 164 7.04 -2.76 3.17
N VAL A 165 5.74 -2.81 3.31
CA VAL A 165 4.89 -3.97 2.95
C VAL A 165 4.32 -3.79 1.55
N TRP A 166 3.85 -2.58 1.27
CA TRP A 166 3.22 -2.24 0.00
C TRP A 166 3.36 -0.75 -0.31
N VAL A 167 3.72 -0.42 -1.55
CA VAL A 167 3.59 0.91 -2.14
C VAL A 167 2.33 0.89 -2.98
N ALA A 168 1.29 1.60 -2.55
CA ALA A 168 -0.05 1.50 -3.12
C ALA A 168 -0.06 1.88 -4.62
N GLY A 169 -0.67 1.01 -5.43
CA GLY A 169 -0.72 1.17 -6.89
C GLY A 169 0.59 0.91 -7.62
N VAL A 170 1.68 0.59 -6.89
CA VAL A 170 3.00 0.35 -7.50
C VAL A 170 3.44 -1.10 -7.31
N ARG A 171 3.75 -1.53 -6.07
CA ARG A 171 4.27 -2.88 -5.83
C ARG A 171 4.17 -3.30 -4.36
N ALA A 172 3.85 -4.57 -4.12
CA ALA A 172 4.03 -5.21 -2.83
C ALA A 172 5.48 -5.69 -2.65
N ASP A 173 5.88 -5.89 -1.40
CA ASP A 173 7.20 -6.40 -1.05
C ASP A 173 7.22 -7.94 -1.08
N GLU A 174 8.28 -8.50 -1.63
CA GLU A 174 8.51 -9.95 -1.80
C GLU A 174 8.48 -10.72 -0.46
N ARG A 175 8.91 -10.08 0.62
CA ARG A 175 9.00 -10.69 1.96
C ARG A 175 7.63 -11.00 2.56
N PHE A 176 6.61 -10.29 2.15
CA PHE A 176 5.24 -10.42 2.67
C PHE A 176 4.27 -11.03 1.65
N LYS A 177 4.79 -11.64 0.58
CA LYS A 177 3.97 -12.26 -0.45
C LYS A 177 3.23 -13.48 0.07
N CYS A 178 2.05 -13.72 -0.47
CA CYS A 178 1.35 -14.99 -0.27
C CYS A 178 2.11 -16.14 -0.95
N THR A 179 2.10 -17.30 -0.30
CA THR A 179 2.70 -18.55 -0.77
C THR A 179 1.67 -19.68 -0.69
N ALA A 180 2.01 -20.87 -1.16
CA ALA A 180 1.16 -22.05 -1.01
C ALA A 180 0.90 -22.44 0.47
N ALA A 181 1.71 -21.95 1.40
CA ALA A 181 1.57 -22.18 2.83
C ALA A 181 0.70 -21.14 3.54
N THR A 182 0.32 -20.03 2.87
CA THR A 182 -0.49 -18.95 3.44
C THR A 182 -1.86 -19.49 3.82
N ARG A 183 -2.28 -19.30 5.06
CA ARG A 183 -3.61 -19.64 5.59
C ARG A 183 -4.52 -18.45 5.71
N VAL A 184 -3.96 -17.31 6.12
CA VAL A 184 -4.66 -16.04 6.20
C VAL A 184 -3.88 -15.00 5.44
N ALA A 185 -4.55 -14.31 4.53
CA ALA A 185 -4.02 -13.15 3.82
C ALA A 185 -4.73 -11.88 4.29
N TYR A 186 -4.03 -10.75 4.25
CA TYR A 186 -4.65 -9.44 4.40
C TYR A 186 -4.81 -8.81 3.02
N LEU A 187 -6.06 -8.49 2.70
CA LEU A 187 -6.43 -7.75 1.51
C LEU A 187 -6.36 -6.26 1.83
N LEU A 188 -5.46 -5.56 1.18
CA LEU A 188 -5.27 -4.12 1.29
C LEU A 188 -5.79 -3.46 0.02
N ARG A 189 -6.67 -2.47 0.13
CA ARG A 189 -7.24 -1.74 -1.01
C ARG A 189 -7.25 -0.25 -0.74
N VAL A 190 -6.91 0.55 -1.76
CA VAL A 190 -7.20 1.98 -1.75
C VAL A 190 -8.41 2.21 -2.63
N VAL A 191 -9.44 2.76 -2.03
CA VAL A 191 -10.74 3.04 -2.66
C VAL A 191 -11.08 4.52 -2.49
N ASP A 192 -12.01 5.01 -3.30
CA ASP A 192 -12.60 6.32 -3.07
C ASP A 192 -13.46 6.28 -1.80
N ALA A 193 -13.41 7.34 -1.01
CA ALA A 193 -14.28 7.49 0.16
C ALA A 193 -15.67 7.93 -0.34
N ASP A 194 -16.69 7.20 0.07
CA ASP A 194 -18.10 7.54 -0.19
C ASP A 194 -18.52 8.82 0.56
#